data_517f3cc13866ab48b15a572c641d2868
#
_entry.id   517f3cc13866ab48b15a572c641d2868
#
_cell.length_a   1.000
_cell.length_b   1.000
_cell.length_c   1.000
_cell.angle_alpha   90.00
_cell.angle_beta   90.00
_cell.angle_gamma   90.00
#
_symmetry.space_group_name_H-M   'P 1'
#
loop_
_entity.id
_entity.type
_entity.pdbx_description
1 polymer ?
#
loop_
_entity_poly.entity_id
_entity_poly.type
_entity_poly.pdbx_seq_one_letter_code
_entity_poly.pdbx_strand_id
1 'polypeptide(L)'
;RCLLAGADRKKIVFSGVAKSHEEIKLAIESDILSINIESVGEFQRIAAIAKELNKTVNCALRINPDIKIGSHKYIETGSKTSKFGLDKESVSKISELSKSNEHINIKAVACHIGSQISDENLILKSLIYIKEIADQLKGEGHELNFLDIGGGLGIQYKDEEKGDPKILISEVKTLLKETNYQVIVEPGRSIVGTSGILLTKVEYIKEAGEKKFAIIDAGMNDLLRPSLYEAWHKVREVEEGDVESETYDLAGPVCETGDILARDRSLKIQPDDYLVFM
;
A
#
# COMPACT_ATOMS: atom_id res chain seq x y z
N ARG A 1 -12.93 -2.36 -12.18
CA ARG A 1 -13.03 -0.90 -11.93
C ARG A 1 -12.13 -0.12 -12.87
N CYS A 2 -10.81 -0.42 -12.95
CA CYS A 2 -9.87 0.29 -13.85
C CYS A 2 -10.35 0.30 -15.32
N LEU A 3 -10.78 -0.84 -15.84
CA LEU A 3 -11.32 -0.95 -17.22
C LEU A 3 -12.59 -0.09 -17.41
N LEU A 4 -13.50 -0.10 -16.40
CA LEU A 4 -14.70 0.75 -16.43
C LEU A 4 -14.38 2.25 -16.37
N ALA A 5 -13.25 2.60 -15.74
CA ALA A 5 -12.74 3.97 -15.71
C ALA A 5 -11.95 4.38 -16.97
N GLY A 6 -11.87 3.51 -17.98
CA GLY A 6 -11.18 3.78 -19.23
C GLY A 6 -9.65 3.60 -19.18
N ALA A 7 -9.12 2.93 -18.14
CA ALA A 7 -7.69 2.66 -18.08
C ALA A 7 -7.25 1.70 -19.20
N ASP A 8 -6.09 1.99 -19.80
CA ASP A 8 -5.45 1.08 -20.75
C ASP A 8 -5.09 -0.23 -20.05
N ARG A 9 -5.67 -1.34 -20.50
CA ARG A 9 -5.41 -2.67 -19.95
C ARG A 9 -3.92 -3.03 -19.90
N LYS A 10 -3.14 -2.57 -20.86
CA LYS A 10 -1.68 -2.79 -20.94
C LYS A 10 -0.87 -1.97 -19.92
N LYS A 11 -1.54 -1.20 -19.07
CA LYS A 11 -0.96 -0.46 -17.94
C LYS A 11 -1.53 -0.92 -16.58
N ILE A 12 -2.27 -2.01 -16.55
CA ILE A 12 -2.85 -2.57 -15.34
C ILE A 12 -1.96 -3.70 -14.83
N VAL A 13 -1.53 -3.58 -13.57
CA VAL A 13 -0.86 -4.64 -12.80
C VAL A 13 -1.81 -5.14 -11.73
N PHE A 14 -1.92 -6.46 -11.57
CA PHE A 14 -2.78 -7.07 -10.57
C PHE A 14 -1.94 -7.67 -9.44
N SER A 15 -1.88 -6.98 -8.29
CA SER A 15 -1.19 -7.39 -7.07
C SER A 15 -2.15 -7.86 -5.99
N GLY A 16 -1.63 -8.53 -4.94
CA GLY A 16 -2.37 -8.97 -3.76
C GLY A 16 -2.32 -10.48 -3.54
N VAL A 17 -2.41 -10.91 -2.27
CA VAL A 17 -2.18 -12.32 -1.85
C VAL A 17 -3.40 -13.23 -1.97
N ALA A 18 -4.58 -12.68 -2.17
CA ALA A 18 -5.84 -13.44 -2.14
C ALA A 18 -6.63 -13.31 -3.44
N LYS A 19 -5.94 -13.37 -4.59
CA LYS A 19 -6.61 -13.35 -5.89
C LYS A 19 -7.48 -14.61 -6.06
N SER A 20 -8.78 -14.41 -6.23
CA SER A 20 -9.72 -15.49 -6.48
C SER A 20 -9.55 -16.07 -7.89
N HIS A 21 -10.13 -17.26 -8.12
CA HIS A 21 -10.15 -17.88 -9.45
C HIS A 21 -10.78 -16.96 -10.50
N GLU A 22 -11.92 -16.36 -10.16
CA GLU A 22 -12.67 -15.47 -11.06
C GLU A 22 -11.91 -14.18 -11.37
N GLU A 23 -11.22 -13.61 -10.38
CA GLU A 23 -10.39 -12.41 -10.59
C GLU A 23 -9.18 -12.69 -11.47
N ILE A 24 -8.51 -13.83 -11.28
CA ILE A 24 -7.40 -14.26 -12.14
C ILE A 24 -7.90 -14.49 -13.56
N LYS A 25 -9.03 -15.21 -13.73
CA LYS A 25 -9.65 -15.44 -15.03
C LYS A 25 -9.97 -14.13 -15.74
N LEU A 26 -10.64 -13.21 -15.06
CA LEU A 26 -10.95 -11.88 -15.60
C LEU A 26 -9.69 -11.10 -16.01
N ALA A 27 -8.63 -11.15 -15.20
CA ALA A 27 -7.36 -10.49 -15.52
C ALA A 27 -6.72 -11.05 -16.79
N ILE A 28 -6.72 -12.41 -16.94
CA ILE A 28 -6.19 -13.08 -18.12
C ILE A 28 -7.05 -12.79 -19.37
N GLU A 29 -8.37 -12.84 -19.25
CA GLU A 29 -9.29 -12.53 -20.35
C GLU A 29 -9.16 -11.09 -20.82
N SER A 30 -8.95 -10.17 -19.87
CA SER A 30 -8.74 -8.74 -20.11
C SER A 30 -7.36 -8.40 -20.68
N ASP A 31 -6.42 -9.35 -20.74
CA ASP A 31 -5.09 -9.19 -21.29
C ASP A 31 -4.35 -7.98 -20.67
N ILE A 32 -4.34 -7.91 -19.33
CA ILE A 32 -3.65 -6.86 -18.56
C ILE A 32 -2.12 -6.95 -18.69
N LEU A 33 -1.39 -5.92 -18.21
CA LEU A 33 0.08 -5.89 -18.31
C LEU A 33 0.73 -7.07 -17.59
N SER A 34 0.34 -7.32 -16.32
CA SER A 34 0.97 -8.35 -15.48
C SER A 34 0.09 -8.75 -14.31
N ILE A 35 0.28 -10.00 -13.85
CA ILE A 35 -0.23 -10.49 -12.56
C ILE A 35 0.98 -10.74 -11.65
N ASN A 36 1.01 -10.14 -10.47
CA ASN A 36 2.07 -10.33 -9.49
C ASN A 36 1.82 -11.60 -8.68
N ILE A 37 2.74 -12.56 -8.77
CA ILE A 37 2.68 -13.87 -8.11
C ILE A 37 3.25 -13.74 -6.70
N GLU A 38 2.51 -14.21 -5.70
CA GLU A 38 2.86 -14.12 -4.29
C GLU A 38 3.09 -15.48 -3.62
N SER A 39 2.83 -16.59 -4.33
CA SER A 39 3.09 -17.96 -3.85
C SER A 39 3.19 -18.97 -4.99
N VAL A 40 3.82 -20.12 -4.71
CA VAL A 40 3.88 -21.25 -5.66
C VAL A 40 2.47 -21.78 -6.00
N GLY A 41 1.56 -21.84 -5.01
CA GLY A 41 0.18 -22.24 -5.25
C GLY A 41 -0.59 -21.30 -6.16
N GLU A 42 -0.33 -19.99 -6.04
CA GLU A 42 -0.91 -19.00 -6.93
C GLU A 42 -0.36 -19.12 -8.36
N PHE A 43 0.94 -19.33 -8.52
CA PHE A 43 1.55 -19.64 -9.82
C PHE A 43 0.84 -20.82 -10.50
N GLN A 44 0.64 -21.93 -9.77
CA GLN A 44 -0.02 -23.13 -10.30
C GLN A 44 -1.47 -22.84 -10.73
N ARG A 45 -2.20 -22.02 -9.95
CA ARG A 45 -3.57 -21.62 -10.29
C ARG A 45 -3.60 -20.75 -11.54
N ILE A 46 -2.72 -19.75 -11.64
CA ILE A 46 -2.63 -18.89 -12.83
C ILE A 46 -2.31 -19.73 -14.07
N ALA A 47 -1.34 -20.65 -13.97
CA ALA A 47 -0.96 -21.54 -15.06
C ALA A 47 -2.11 -22.45 -15.52
N ALA A 48 -2.88 -22.99 -14.59
CA ALA A 48 -4.04 -23.84 -14.91
C ALA A 48 -5.14 -23.04 -15.66
N ILE A 49 -5.48 -21.84 -15.17
CA ILE A 49 -6.48 -20.96 -15.81
C ILE A 49 -5.99 -20.47 -17.18
N ALA A 50 -4.71 -20.11 -17.29
CA ALA A 50 -4.12 -19.68 -18.56
C ALA A 50 -4.18 -20.80 -19.61
N LYS A 51 -3.89 -22.04 -19.20
CA LYS A 51 -4.01 -23.23 -20.04
C LYS A 51 -5.46 -23.49 -20.46
N GLU A 52 -6.43 -23.43 -19.55
CA GLU A 52 -7.86 -23.57 -19.83
C GLU A 52 -8.33 -22.56 -20.88
N LEU A 53 -7.87 -21.30 -20.76
CA LEU A 53 -8.22 -20.21 -21.67
C LEU A 53 -7.38 -20.23 -22.97
N ASN A 54 -6.41 -21.14 -23.10
CA ASN A 54 -5.42 -21.16 -24.18
C ASN A 54 -4.76 -19.79 -24.41
N LYS A 55 -4.35 -19.12 -23.32
CA LYS A 55 -3.70 -17.80 -23.34
C LYS A 55 -2.34 -17.87 -22.69
N THR A 56 -1.45 -16.96 -23.08
CA THR A 56 -0.18 -16.72 -22.43
C THR A 56 -0.29 -15.47 -21.55
N VAL A 57 0.19 -15.54 -20.31
CA VAL A 57 0.07 -14.52 -19.29
C VAL A 57 1.43 -13.98 -18.89
N ASN A 58 1.58 -12.67 -18.88
CA ASN A 58 2.76 -12.03 -18.31
C ASN A 58 2.59 -11.94 -16.78
N CYS A 59 3.62 -12.37 -16.06
CA CYS A 59 3.64 -12.39 -14.62
C CYS A 59 4.87 -11.66 -14.07
N ALA A 60 4.73 -11.11 -12.88
CA ALA A 60 5.84 -10.65 -12.06
C ALA A 60 6.00 -11.56 -10.83
N LEU A 61 7.21 -11.79 -10.39
CA LEU A 61 7.50 -12.43 -9.11
C LEU A 61 7.59 -11.35 -8.05
N ARG A 62 6.60 -11.30 -7.14
CA ARG A 62 6.67 -10.40 -6.00
C ARG A 62 7.52 -11.01 -4.90
N ILE A 63 8.62 -10.36 -4.60
CA ILE A 63 9.64 -10.83 -3.66
C ILE A 63 9.54 -10.06 -2.36
N ASN A 64 9.78 -10.78 -1.26
CA ASN A 64 9.96 -10.18 0.04
C ASN A 64 11.46 -10.00 0.31
N PRO A 65 11.99 -8.75 0.32
CA PRO A 65 13.42 -8.51 0.48
C PRO A 65 13.90 -8.57 1.93
N ASP A 66 13.02 -8.83 2.90
CA ASP A 66 13.32 -8.84 4.35
C ASP A 66 13.91 -7.51 4.86
N ILE A 67 13.43 -6.40 4.34
CA ILE A 67 13.84 -5.04 4.74
C ILE A 67 12.88 -4.50 5.79
N LYS A 68 13.40 -4.15 6.97
CA LYS A 68 12.64 -3.50 8.05
C LYS A 68 12.60 -2.00 7.80
N ILE A 69 11.41 -1.43 7.79
CA ILE A 69 11.19 0.00 7.54
C ILE A 69 10.99 0.82 8.82
N GLY A 70 10.89 0.17 9.99
CA GLY A 70 10.69 0.85 11.28
C GLY A 70 9.32 1.51 11.45
N SER A 71 8.36 1.17 10.61
CA SER A 71 6.98 1.64 10.73
C SER A 71 6.17 0.74 11.68
N HIS A 72 4.88 1.06 11.86
CA HIS A 72 4.00 0.23 12.68
C HIS A 72 3.92 -1.20 12.13
N LYS A 73 4.01 -2.22 13.01
CA LYS A 73 4.10 -3.66 12.66
C LYS A 73 3.02 -4.16 11.69
N TYR A 74 1.85 -3.52 11.65
CA TYR A 74 0.74 -3.91 10.76
C TYR A 74 0.81 -3.32 9.35
N ILE A 75 1.71 -2.34 9.10
CA ILE A 75 1.91 -1.75 7.78
C ILE A 75 3.26 -2.11 7.16
N GLU A 76 4.10 -2.87 7.87
CA GLU A 76 5.35 -3.43 7.38
C GLU A 76 5.06 -4.72 6.60
N THR A 77 5.40 -4.75 5.32
CA THR A 77 5.14 -5.90 4.43
C THR A 77 6.41 -6.63 4.01
N GLY A 78 7.58 -6.07 4.32
CA GLY A 78 8.90 -6.57 3.91
C GLY A 78 9.57 -7.54 4.88
N SER A 79 8.91 -8.02 5.95
CA SER A 79 9.51 -8.95 6.91
C SER A 79 9.33 -10.43 6.50
N LYS A 80 10.26 -11.31 6.91
CA LYS A 80 10.22 -12.76 6.61
C LYS A 80 8.92 -13.47 7.01
N THR A 81 8.25 -13.00 8.05
CA THR A 81 6.99 -13.57 8.55
C THR A 81 5.76 -12.92 7.94
N SER A 82 5.94 -12.02 6.98
CA SER A 82 4.84 -11.37 6.26
C SER A 82 4.10 -12.38 5.38
N LYS A 83 2.78 -12.19 5.24
CA LYS A 83 1.96 -12.96 4.27
C LYS A 83 2.26 -12.63 2.82
N PHE A 84 3.08 -11.63 2.55
CA PHE A 84 3.35 -11.10 1.21
C PHE A 84 4.68 -11.58 0.66
N GLY A 85 4.67 -11.83 -0.66
CA GLY A 85 5.87 -12.06 -1.45
C GLY A 85 6.49 -13.45 -1.29
N LEU A 86 7.35 -13.75 -2.23
CA LEU A 86 8.09 -14.99 -2.37
C LEU A 86 9.44 -14.91 -1.65
N ASP A 87 9.88 -15.99 -1.05
CA ASP A 87 11.26 -16.21 -0.65
C ASP A 87 12.11 -16.73 -1.83
N LYS A 88 13.43 -16.79 -1.63
CA LYS A 88 14.38 -17.22 -2.68
C LYS A 88 14.12 -18.64 -3.19
N GLU A 89 13.72 -19.57 -2.32
CA GLU A 89 13.43 -20.94 -2.69
C GLU A 89 12.20 -21.01 -3.60
N SER A 90 11.13 -20.31 -3.24
CA SER A 90 9.92 -20.17 -4.05
C SER A 90 10.18 -19.53 -5.41
N VAL A 91 11.04 -18.50 -5.46
CA VAL A 91 11.48 -17.86 -6.72
C VAL A 91 12.16 -18.87 -7.63
N SER A 92 13.15 -19.60 -7.12
CA SER A 92 13.87 -20.63 -7.91
C SER A 92 12.92 -21.71 -8.41
N LYS A 93 12.00 -22.18 -7.55
CA LYS A 93 11.00 -23.17 -7.91
C LYS A 93 10.06 -22.70 -9.02
N ILE A 94 9.56 -21.46 -8.92
CA ILE A 94 8.67 -20.90 -9.95
C ILE A 94 9.45 -20.66 -11.25
N SER A 95 10.69 -20.18 -11.18
CA SER A 95 11.56 -20.02 -12.34
C SER A 95 11.67 -21.33 -13.12
N GLU A 96 11.94 -22.45 -12.43
CA GLU A 96 12.08 -23.76 -13.07
C GLU A 96 10.74 -24.25 -13.66
N LEU A 97 9.64 -24.14 -12.91
CA LEU A 97 8.31 -24.54 -13.39
C LEU A 97 7.85 -23.72 -14.60
N SER A 98 8.19 -22.45 -14.66
CA SER A 98 7.79 -21.56 -15.77
C SER A 98 8.53 -21.86 -17.07
N LYS A 99 9.76 -22.39 -17.02
CA LYS A 99 10.53 -22.79 -18.23
C LYS A 99 9.85 -23.89 -19.02
N SER A 100 9.11 -24.77 -18.36
CA SER A 100 8.34 -25.85 -19.00
C SER A 100 6.87 -25.49 -19.27
N ASN A 101 6.45 -24.25 -19.00
CA ASN A 101 5.08 -23.81 -19.11
C ASN A 101 4.91 -22.74 -20.18
N GLU A 102 4.35 -23.12 -21.34
CA GLU A 102 4.13 -22.22 -22.48
C GLU A 102 3.08 -21.12 -22.25
N HIS A 103 2.30 -21.22 -21.15
CA HIS A 103 1.26 -20.26 -20.83
C HIS A 103 1.69 -19.15 -19.86
N ILE A 104 2.92 -19.20 -19.31
CA ILE A 104 3.41 -18.21 -18.35
C ILE A 104 4.71 -17.57 -18.81
N ASN A 105 4.74 -16.25 -18.90
CA ASN A 105 5.95 -15.47 -19.11
C ASN A 105 6.31 -14.71 -17.84
N ILE A 106 7.47 -14.94 -17.26
CA ILE A 106 8.00 -14.10 -16.19
C ILE A 106 8.65 -12.87 -16.84
N LYS A 107 8.03 -11.69 -16.68
CA LYS A 107 8.46 -10.43 -17.32
C LYS A 107 8.94 -9.37 -16.34
N ALA A 108 8.71 -9.58 -15.04
CA ALA A 108 9.04 -8.60 -14.02
C ALA A 108 9.42 -9.26 -12.69
N VAL A 109 10.15 -8.50 -11.89
CA VAL A 109 10.30 -8.73 -10.45
C VAL A 109 9.71 -7.53 -9.73
N ALA A 110 8.91 -7.79 -8.70
CA ALA A 110 8.21 -6.78 -7.93
C ALA A 110 8.57 -6.87 -6.44
N CYS A 111 8.49 -5.75 -5.73
CA CYS A 111 8.48 -5.72 -4.28
C CYS A 111 7.60 -4.59 -3.74
N HIS A 112 7.16 -4.72 -2.50
CA HIS A 112 6.53 -3.62 -1.75
C HIS A 112 6.85 -3.82 -0.27
N ILE A 113 7.67 -2.95 0.29
CA ILE A 113 8.26 -3.14 1.63
C ILE A 113 7.40 -2.57 2.75
N GLY A 114 6.42 -1.75 2.43
CA GLY A 114 5.47 -1.19 3.40
C GLY A 114 4.92 0.17 3.02
N SER A 115 4.36 0.86 3.99
CA SER A 115 3.72 2.17 3.82
C SER A 115 4.24 3.18 4.85
N GLN A 116 4.12 4.46 4.54
CA GLN A 116 4.62 5.58 5.35
C GLN A 116 6.15 5.53 5.51
N ILE A 117 6.85 5.32 4.41
CA ILE A 117 8.32 5.29 4.35
C ILE A 117 8.82 6.72 4.20
N SER A 118 9.59 7.19 5.16
CA SER A 118 10.21 8.52 5.16
C SER A 118 11.66 8.51 4.62
N ASP A 119 12.33 7.36 4.63
CA ASP A 119 13.69 7.19 4.14
C ASP A 119 13.66 6.47 2.77
N GLU A 120 13.88 7.22 1.69
CA GLU A 120 13.93 6.72 0.32
C GLU A 120 14.99 5.64 0.11
N ASN A 121 16.06 5.65 0.92
CA ASN A 121 17.13 4.66 0.82
C ASN A 121 16.63 3.23 1.07
N LEU A 122 15.56 3.06 1.82
CA LEU A 122 14.95 1.75 2.02
C LEU A 122 14.31 1.22 0.73
N ILE A 123 13.66 2.11 -0.04
CA ILE A 123 13.10 1.76 -1.36
C ILE A 123 14.23 1.49 -2.35
N LEU A 124 15.32 2.28 -2.31
CA LEU A 124 16.49 2.06 -3.16
C LEU A 124 17.20 0.73 -2.86
N LYS A 125 17.31 0.36 -1.58
CA LYS A 125 17.82 -0.96 -1.18
C LYS A 125 16.97 -2.10 -1.74
N SER A 126 15.64 -1.95 -1.70
CA SER A 126 14.74 -2.95 -2.28
C SER A 126 14.86 -3.03 -3.80
N LEU A 127 15.05 -1.91 -4.48
CA LEU A 127 15.33 -1.88 -5.93
C LEU A 127 16.61 -2.64 -6.27
N ILE A 128 17.70 -2.41 -5.52
CA ILE A 128 18.98 -3.12 -5.75
C ILE A 128 18.74 -4.63 -5.61
N TYR A 129 18.07 -5.04 -4.55
CA TYR A 129 17.76 -6.45 -4.29
C TYR A 129 16.94 -7.11 -5.39
N ILE A 130 15.84 -6.47 -5.84
CA ILE A 130 14.99 -7.06 -6.90
C ILE A 130 15.72 -7.02 -8.27
N LYS A 131 16.60 -6.05 -8.49
CA LYS A 131 17.47 -6.03 -9.69
C LYS A 131 18.41 -7.22 -9.72
N GLU A 132 19.07 -7.56 -8.62
CA GLU A 132 19.94 -8.74 -8.53
C GLU A 132 19.18 -10.03 -8.87
N ILE A 133 17.97 -10.20 -8.34
CA ILE A 133 17.09 -11.34 -8.67
C ILE A 133 16.69 -11.31 -10.14
N ALA A 134 16.35 -10.15 -10.69
CA ALA A 134 16.00 -10.03 -12.10
C ALA A 134 17.16 -10.38 -13.03
N ASP A 135 18.36 -9.94 -12.69
CA ASP A 135 19.57 -10.27 -13.45
C ASP A 135 19.89 -11.77 -13.38
N GLN A 136 19.70 -12.41 -12.22
CA GLN A 136 19.80 -13.86 -12.07
C GLN A 136 18.80 -14.59 -12.99
N LEU A 137 17.52 -14.21 -12.94
CA LEU A 137 16.46 -14.82 -13.76
C LEU A 137 16.73 -14.62 -15.26
N LYS A 138 17.28 -13.48 -15.68
CA LYS A 138 17.74 -13.29 -17.06
C LYS A 138 18.85 -14.27 -17.41
N GLY A 139 19.81 -14.48 -16.52
CA GLY A 139 20.86 -15.49 -16.69
C GLY A 139 20.31 -16.91 -16.80
N GLU A 140 19.15 -17.18 -16.22
CA GLU A 140 18.42 -18.43 -16.31
C GLU A 140 17.56 -18.57 -17.59
N GLY A 141 17.50 -17.54 -18.43
CA GLY A 141 16.81 -17.54 -19.73
C GLY A 141 15.44 -16.84 -19.76
N HIS A 142 15.04 -16.14 -18.68
CA HIS A 142 13.81 -15.35 -18.67
C HIS A 142 14.01 -13.99 -19.33
N GLU A 143 12.99 -13.48 -20.00
CA GLU A 143 12.98 -12.16 -20.64
C GLU A 143 12.31 -11.13 -19.72
N LEU A 144 13.05 -10.57 -18.79
CA LEU A 144 12.55 -9.56 -17.89
C LEU A 144 12.70 -8.15 -18.46
N ASN A 145 11.61 -7.39 -18.38
CA ASN A 145 11.54 -6.02 -18.91
C ASN A 145 11.27 -4.99 -17.82
N PHE A 146 10.68 -5.39 -16.67
CA PHE A 146 10.21 -4.47 -15.66
C PHE A 146 10.78 -4.80 -14.28
N LEU A 147 11.03 -3.73 -13.51
CA LEU A 147 11.22 -3.78 -12.06
C LEU A 147 10.12 -2.95 -11.41
N ASP A 148 9.32 -3.59 -10.57
CA ASP A 148 8.26 -2.92 -9.82
C ASP A 148 8.75 -2.69 -8.39
N ILE A 149 9.02 -1.43 -8.06
CA ILE A 149 9.54 -1.03 -6.74
C ILE A 149 8.43 -0.78 -5.73
N GLY A 150 7.17 -1.04 -6.10
CA GLY A 150 6.00 -0.80 -5.27
C GLY A 150 5.74 0.68 -5.01
N GLY A 151 5.16 0.94 -3.87
CA GLY A 151 4.88 2.28 -3.38
C GLY A 151 5.41 2.47 -1.96
N GLY A 152 4.61 3.15 -1.16
CA GLY A 152 4.87 3.28 0.27
C GLY A 152 5.50 4.59 0.70
N LEU A 153 5.91 5.47 -0.23
CA LEU A 153 6.43 6.79 0.11
C LEU A 153 5.42 7.53 0.99
N GLY A 154 5.90 8.01 2.14
CA GLY A 154 5.09 8.63 3.18
C GLY A 154 4.64 10.04 2.84
N ILE A 155 3.59 10.46 3.54
CA ILE A 155 3.15 11.87 3.61
C ILE A 155 3.39 12.39 5.03
N GLN A 156 3.44 13.69 5.18
CA GLN A 156 3.57 14.33 6.49
C GLN A 156 2.19 14.47 7.14
N TYR A 157 2.05 13.99 8.37
CA TYR A 157 0.85 14.16 9.19
C TYR A 157 1.04 15.23 10.26
N LYS A 158 2.22 15.29 10.86
CA LYS A 158 2.56 16.23 11.93
C LYS A 158 3.89 16.93 11.61
N ASP A 159 4.95 16.53 12.28
CA ASP A 159 6.28 17.16 12.18
C ASP A 159 7.34 16.19 11.64
N GLU A 160 6.92 14.95 11.30
CA GLU A 160 7.80 13.94 10.73
C GLU A 160 8.30 14.34 9.34
N GLU A 161 9.50 13.93 9.02
CA GLU A 161 10.03 14.05 7.67
C GLU A 161 9.23 13.15 6.72
N LYS A 162 9.07 13.61 5.51
CA LYS A 162 8.47 12.84 4.41
C LYS A 162 9.50 12.58 3.34
N GLY A 163 9.40 11.42 2.68
CA GLY A 163 10.22 11.13 1.53
C GLY A 163 9.97 12.10 0.36
N ASP A 164 11.02 12.43 -0.39
CA ASP A 164 10.93 13.27 -1.59
C ASP A 164 10.86 12.39 -2.85
N PRO A 165 9.73 12.38 -3.59
CA PRO A 165 9.61 11.59 -4.81
C PRO A 165 10.60 12.01 -5.90
N LYS A 166 11.08 13.26 -5.90
CA LYS A 166 12.08 13.72 -6.88
C LYS A 166 13.43 13.10 -6.61
N ILE A 167 13.84 13.04 -5.33
CA ILE A 167 15.08 12.39 -4.92
C ILE A 167 15.01 10.91 -5.28
N LEU A 168 13.95 10.22 -4.85
CA LEU A 168 13.75 8.80 -5.15
C LEU A 168 13.87 8.51 -6.66
N ILE A 169 13.16 9.24 -7.50
CA ILE A 169 13.18 8.99 -8.96
C ILE A 169 14.54 9.34 -9.59
N SER A 170 15.26 10.35 -9.08
CA SER A 170 16.61 10.68 -9.53
C SER A 170 17.57 9.54 -9.26
N GLU A 171 17.55 8.98 -8.05
CA GLU A 171 18.39 7.85 -7.66
C GLU A 171 18.05 6.58 -8.42
N VAL A 172 16.74 6.28 -8.59
CA VAL A 172 16.28 5.16 -9.42
C VAL A 172 16.82 5.26 -10.85
N LYS A 173 16.75 6.44 -11.47
CA LYS A 173 17.31 6.68 -12.80
C LYS A 173 18.82 6.45 -12.84
N THR A 174 19.52 6.89 -11.80
CA THR A 174 21.00 6.73 -11.70
C THR A 174 21.36 5.25 -11.58
N LEU A 175 20.67 4.49 -10.71
CA LEU A 175 20.91 3.06 -10.51
C LEU A 175 20.64 2.22 -11.76
N LEU A 176 19.69 2.61 -12.57
CA LEU A 176 19.26 1.83 -13.74
C LEU A 176 19.78 2.36 -15.09
N LYS A 177 20.63 3.40 -15.09
CA LYS A 177 21.12 4.09 -16.28
C LYS A 177 21.71 3.15 -17.36
N GLU A 178 22.44 2.14 -16.93
CA GLU A 178 23.13 1.17 -17.81
C GLU A 178 22.25 -0.09 -18.06
N THR A 179 20.97 -0.04 -17.78
CA THR A 179 20.04 -1.17 -17.91
C THR A 179 18.91 -0.85 -18.88
N ASN A 180 18.25 -1.90 -19.38
CA ASN A 180 17.04 -1.76 -20.21
C ASN A 180 15.74 -2.00 -19.42
N TYR A 181 15.79 -1.99 -18.08
CA TYR A 181 14.61 -2.15 -17.28
C TYR A 181 13.72 -0.91 -17.32
N GLN A 182 12.43 -1.13 -17.48
CA GLN A 182 11.39 -0.14 -17.20
C GLN A 182 10.97 -0.27 -15.73
N VAL A 183 10.69 0.86 -15.08
CA VAL A 183 10.30 0.87 -13.67
C VAL A 183 8.80 1.08 -13.54
N ILE A 184 8.18 0.24 -12.71
CA ILE A 184 6.81 0.42 -12.25
C ILE A 184 6.87 0.96 -10.82
N VAL A 185 6.02 1.94 -10.52
CA VAL A 185 5.81 2.49 -9.18
C VAL A 185 4.32 2.40 -8.84
N GLU A 186 4.02 2.08 -7.57
CA GLU A 186 2.64 1.91 -7.07
C GLU A 186 2.31 2.97 -5.99
N PRO A 187 2.35 4.29 -6.29
CA PRO A 187 2.09 5.32 -5.31
C PRO A 187 0.60 5.31 -4.93
N GLY A 188 0.32 5.15 -3.65
CA GLY A 188 -1.03 5.18 -3.09
C GLY A 188 -1.23 6.44 -2.24
N ARG A 189 -0.85 6.35 -0.96
CA ARG A 189 -1.03 7.43 0.00
C ARG A 189 -0.41 8.76 -0.44
N SER A 190 0.77 8.74 -1.04
CA SER A 190 1.46 9.93 -1.53
C SER A 190 0.68 10.71 -2.60
N ILE A 191 -0.28 10.07 -3.31
CA ILE A 191 -1.17 10.74 -4.25
C ILE A 191 -2.45 11.22 -3.58
N VAL A 192 -3.12 10.32 -2.81
CA VAL A 192 -4.49 10.59 -2.36
C VAL A 192 -4.60 11.03 -0.90
N GLY A 193 -3.54 10.90 -0.10
CA GLY A 193 -3.60 11.12 1.34
C GLY A 193 -3.93 12.57 1.75
N THR A 194 -3.59 13.54 0.91
CA THR A 194 -3.87 14.98 1.14
C THR A 194 -5.08 15.50 0.35
N SER A 195 -5.80 14.61 -0.36
CA SER A 195 -6.91 15.01 -1.25
C SER A 195 -8.29 14.83 -0.62
N GLY A 196 -8.38 14.32 0.62
CA GLY A 196 -9.63 14.06 1.30
C GLY A 196 -9.61 14.51 2.76
N ILE A 197 -10.78 14.72 3.30
CA ILE A 197 -11.03 15.00 4.72
C ILE A 197 -12.14 14.09 5.21
N LEU A 198 -12.18 13.84 6.53
CA LEU A 198 -13.36 13.31 7.20
C LEU A 198 -14.04 14.48 7.92
N LEU A 199 -15.25 14.80 7.48
CA LEU A 199 -16.12 15.76 8.17
C LEU A 199 -16.94 15.02 9.21
N THR A 200 -17.03 15.57 10.42
CA THR A 200 -17.83 15.00 11.52
C THR A 200 -18.48 16.10 12.35
N LYS A 201 -19.56 15.77 12.99
CA LYS A 201 -20.33 16.65 13.87
C LYS A 201 -20.07 16.30 15.33
N VAL A 202 -19.99 17.30 16.19
CA VAL A 202 -19.97 17.12 17.65
C VAL A 202 -21.41 16.97 18.12
N GLU A 203 -21.78 15.77 18.56
CA GLU A 203 -23.12 15.49 19.09
C GLU A 203 -23.24 15.94 20.55
N TYR A 204 -22.22 15.65 21.37
CA TYR A 204 -22.24 15.97 22.79
C TYR A 204 -20.84 16.30 23.31
N ILE A 205 -20.77 17.16 24.34
CA ILE A 205 -19.61 17.27 25.21
C ILE A 205 -19.91 16.49 26.50
N LYS A 206 -19.01 15.60 26.88
CA LYS A 206 -19.12 14.75 28.08
C LYS A 206 -17.91 14.93 28.98
N GLU A 207 -18.15 15.20 30.25
CA GLU A 207 -17.13 15.19 31.30
C GLU A 207 -17.09 13.84 32.03
N ALA A 208 -15.89 13.30 32.24
CA ALA A 208 -15.66 12.06 32.98
C ALA A 208 -14.38 12.19 33.82
N GLY A 209 -14.53 12.55 35.07
CA GLY A 209 -13.40 12.90 35.92
C GLY A 209 -12.65 14.12 35.41
N GLU A 210 -11.36 13.96 35.18
CA GLU A 210 -10.51 15.04 34.67
C GLU A 210 -10.52 15.14 33.12
N LYS A 211 -11.21 14.23 32.44
CA LYS A 211 -11.26 14.19 30.97
C LYS A 211 -12.54 14.78 30.41
N LYS A 212 -12.39 15.49 29.30
CA LYS A 212 -13.51 15.92 28.46
C LYS A 212 -13.49 15.15 27.14
N PHE A 213 -14.66 14.65 26.76
CA PHE A 213 -14.88 13.97 25.51
C PHE A 213 -15.79 14.84 24.61
N ALA A 214 -15.38 15.02 23.37
CA ALA A 214 -16.30 15.41 22.31
C ALA A 214 -16.81 14.11 21.65
N ILE A 215 -18.07 13.80 21.84
CA ILE A 215 -18.74 12.66 21.20
C ILE A 215 -19.13 13.10 19.81
N ILE A 216 -18.61 12.43 18.80
CA ILE A 216 -18.77 12.76 17.40
C ILE A 216 -19.54 11.67 16.65
N ASP A 217 -20.14 12.01 15.51
CA ASP A 217 -20.92 11.07 14.69
C ASP A 217 -20.04 10.16 13.79
N ALA A 218 -18.75 10.44 13.66
CA ALA A 218 -17.80 9.55 12.99
C ALA A 218 -17.11 8.61 13.99
N GLY A 219 -16.84 7.38 13.58
CA GLY A 219 -16.19 6.37 14.39
C GLY A 219 -15.04 5.63 13.70
N MET A 220 -14.47 4.64 14.39
CA MET A 220 -13.38 3.82 13.88
C MET A 220 -13.75 3.03 12.60
N ASN A 221 -15.01 2.84 12.30
CA ASN A 221 -15.50 2.26 11.05
C ASN A 221 -15.34 3.22 9.86
N ASP A 222 -15.30 4.53 10.10
CA ASP A 222 -15.11 5.56 9.08
C ASP A 222 -13.62 5.92 8.94
N LEU A 223 -12.89 6.02 10.07
CA LEU A 223 -11.45 6.29 10.12
C LEU A 223 -10.75 5.30 11.06
N LEU A 224 -10.36 4.16 10.53
CA LEU A 224 -9.77 3.06 11.30
C LEU A 224 -8.36 3.36 11.85
N ARG A 225 -7.61 4.23 11.18
CA ARG A 225 -6.18 4.42 11.45
C ARG A 225 -5.82 4.85 12.88
N PRO A 226 -6.54 5.75 13.54
CA PRO A 226 -6.26 6.08 14.94
C PRO A 226 -6.36 4.87 15.87
N SER A 227 -7.40 4.07 15.73
CA SER A 227 -7.64 2.90 16.58
C SER A 227 -6.68 1.75 16.29
N LEU A 228 -6.33 1.50 15.01
CA LEU A 228 -5.51 0.35 14.60
C LEU A 228 -4.00 0.62 14.65
N TYR A 229 -3.57 1.85 14.36
CA TYR A 229 -2.17 2.21 14.19
C TYR A 229 -1.71 3.31 15.15
N GLU A 230 -2.58 3.76 16.08
CA GLU A 230 -2.33 4.94 16.91
C GLU A 230 -1.98 6.18 16.06
N ALA A 231 -2.54 6.24 14.84
CA ALA A 231 -2.17 7.24 13.85
C ALA A 231 -2.71 8.62 14.25
N TRP A 232 -1.82 9.59 14.22
CA TRP A 232 -2.21 10.98 14.44
C TRP A 232 -2.78 11.57 13.15
N HIS A 233 -3.90 12.28 13.30
CA HIS A 233 -4.49 13.12 12.26
C HIS A 233 -4.69 14.52 12.81
N LYS A 234 -4.46 15.54 11.97
CA LYS A 234 -4.79 16.90 12.33
C LYS A 234 -6.30 17.06 12.37
N VAL A 235 -6.78 17.65 13.45
CA VAL A 235 -8.19 18.04 13.63
C VAL A 235 -8.29 19.55 13.62
N ARG A 236 -9.32 20.07 12.99
CA ARG A 236 -9.66 21.50 12.99
C ARG A 236 -11.17 21.68 13.10
N GLU A 237 -11.56 22.75 13.72
CA GLU A 237 -12.91 23.29 13.63
C GLU A 237 -13.19 23.76 12.19
N VAL A 238 -14.41 23.54 11.69
CA VAL A 238 -14.85 24.10 10.40
C VAL A 238 -15.04 25.61 10.53
N GLU A 239 -15.63 26.04 11.64
CA GLU A 239 -15.79 27.45 12.02
C GLU A 239 -15.18 27.65 13.41
N GLU A 240 -14.39 28.69 13.62
CA GLU A 240 -13.89 29.02 14.95
C GLU A 240 -15.04 29.51 15.83
N GLY A 241 -15.31 28.78 16.92
CA GLY A 241 -16.29 29.18 17.93
C GLY A 241 -15.78 30.32 18.82
N ASP A 242 -16.74 31.04 19.40
CA ASP A 242 -16.46 32.11 20.39
C ASP A 242 -16.24 31.59 21.83
N VAL A 243 -16.14 30.24 21.99
CA VAL A 243 -15.92 29.59 23.28
C VAL A 243 -14.45 29.47 23.63
N GLU A 244 -14.13 29.32 24.92
CA GLU A 244 -12.75 29.08 25.35
C GLU A 244 -12.23 27.73 24.82
N SER A 245 -10.92 27.70 24.53
CA SER A 245 -10.27 26.48 24.08
C SER A 245 -10.08 25.52 25.25
N GLU A 246 -10.52 24.28 25.07
CA GLU A 246 -10.38 23.21 26.05
C GLU A 246 -9.75 21.96 25.39
N THR A 247 -9.29 21.03 26.23
CA THR A 247 -8.69 19.78 25.74
C THR A 247 -9.73 18.66 25.70
N TYR A 248 -9.86 18.01 24.54
CA TYR A 248 -10.82 16.93 24.31
C TYR A 248 -10.16 15.67 23.75
N ASP A 249 -10.67 14.51 24.17
CA ASP A 249 -10.59 13.26 23.42
C ASP A 249 -11.84 13.17 22.49
N LEU A 250 -11.63 12.91 21.19
CA LEU A 250 -12.72 12.77 20.20
C LEU A 250 -13.12 11.31 20.11
N ALA A 251 -14.33 10.99 20.60
CA ALA A 251 -14.85 9.63 20.70
C ALA A 251 -16.02 9.42 19.75
N GLY A 252 -15.99 8.31 19.01
CA GLY A 252 -17.05 7.93 18.08
C GLY A 252 -18.21 7.17 18.76
N PRO A 253 -19.23 6.76 17.97
CA PRO A 253 -20.43 6.10 18.44
C PRO A 253 -20.30 4.57 18.60
N VAL A 254 -19.18 3.97 18.19
CA VAL A 254 -19.01 2.51 18.23
C VAL A 254 -18.87 2.02 19.67
N CYS A 255 -19.54 0.93 20.03
CA CYS A 255 -19.50 0.33 21.37
C CYS A 255 -18.17 -0.39 21.67
N GLU A 256 -17.06 0.29 21.41
CA GLU A 256 -15.70 -0.20 21.61
C GLU A 256 -14.87 0.88 22.30
N THR A 257 -14.17 0.55 23.37
CA THR A 257 -13.35 1.50 24.14
C THR A 257 -12.25 2.13 23.29
N GLY A 258 -11.82 1.43 22.23
CA GLY A 258 -10.82 1.90 21.27
C GLY A 258 -11.36 2.88 20.22
N ASP A 259 -12.64 3.22 20.22
CA ASP A 259 -13.26 4.16 19.27
C ASP A 259 -12.96 5.62 19.65
N ILE A 260 -11.68 5.94 19.69
CA ILE A 260 -11.14 7.29 19.92
C ILE A 260 -10.35 7.70 18.68
N LEU A 261 -10.88 8.68 17.96
CA LEU A 261 -10.29 9.13 16.69
C LEU A 261 -9.14 10.13 16.91
N ALA A 262 -9.16 10.87 18.02
CA ALA A 262 -8.06 11.76 18.41
C ALA A 262 -8.04 11.95 19.92
N ARG A 263 -6.84 12.13 20.48
CA ARG A 263 -6.63 12.35 21.91
C ARG A 263 -5.98 13.72 22.16
N ASP A 264 -6.31 14.33 23.29
CA ASP A 264 -5.68 15.54 23.81
C ASP A 264 -5.66 16.67 22.77
N ARG A 265 -6.82 16.97 22.15
CA ARG A 265 -6.97 18.06 21.18
C ARG A 265 -7.47 19.32 21.84
N SER A 266 -6.70 20.41 21.68
CA SER A 266 -7.10 21.74 22.10
C SER A 266 -8.01 22.33 21.04
N LEU A 267 -9.28 22.51 21.34
CA LEU A 267 -10.34 22.91 20.42
C LEU A 267 -11.29 23.89 21.07
N LYS A 268 -11.92 24.78 20.27
CA LYS A 268 -12.97 25.71 20.66
C LYS A 268 -14.30 25.21 20.10
N ILE A 269 -14.93 24.29 20.81
CA ILE A 269 -16.11 23.57 20.30
C ILE A 269 -17.24 23.49 21.32
N GLN A 270 -18.44 23.38 20.79
CA GLN A 270 -19.67 23.08 21.50
C GLN A 270 -20.51 22.04 20.75
N PRO A 271 -21.58 21.47 21.33
CA PRO A 271 -22.50 20.62 20.58
C PRO A 271 -23.01 21.30 19.31
N ASP A 272 -23.21 20.51 18.27
CA ASP A 272 -23.60 20.88 16.91
C ASP A 272 -22.49 21.48 16.03
N ASP A 273 -21.30 21.75 16.55
CA ASP A 273 -20.17 22.20 15.75
C ASP A 273 -19.63 21.08 14.84
N TYR A 274 -18.98 21.47 13.75
CA TYR A 274 -18.35 20.56 12.80
C TYR A 274 -16.83 20.59 12.92
N LEU A 275 -16.25 19.39 12.83
CA LEU A 275 -14.81 19.15 12.82
C LEU A 275 -14.36 18.47 11.54
N VAL A 276 -13.12 18.69 11.14
CA VAL A 276 -12.49 17.97 10.04
C VAL A 276 -11.22 17.27 10.51
N PHE A 277 -11.11 15.99 10.15
CA PHE A 277 -9.87 15.24 10.21
C PHE A 277 -9.17 15.31 8.85
N MET A 278 -7.88 15.63 8.86
CA MET A 278 -7.07 15.85 7.67
C MET A 278 -6.06 14.72 7.45
#